data_4f9d68baf6765739c856007da2dad0c9
#
_entry.id   4f9d68baf6765739c856007da2dad0c9
#
_cell.length_a   1.000
_cell.length_b   1.000
_cell.length_c   1.000
_cell.angle_alpha   90.00
_cell.angle_beta   90.00
_cell.angle_gamma   90.00
#
_symmetry.space_group_name_H-M   'P 1'
#
loop_
_entity.id
_entity.type
_entity.pdbx_description
1 polymer ?
#
loop_
_entity_poly.entity_id
_entity_poly.type
_entity_poly.pdbx_seq_one_letter_code
_entity_poly.pdbx_strand_id
1 'polypeptide(L)'
;QISQVTRALQESWQADTNGQELVPGERKADWLENHLRHTPGKIGMKFDPKMIHRALDLIANRRAAWLRQEFVLAHGDPHEYNTLAVSNEQAAGYRLVDPDGMVFEAAYDLGILLRNWIDTYRQADPAEELLRRAIWLSEQTAVAKNAIISWGFVEIVSTGIHLAELGYVEEAKDYLQLGEAVATRLTQM
;
A
#
# COMPACT_ATOMS: atom_id res chain seq x y z
N GLN A 1 -10.50 -1.25 -14.76
CA GLN A 1 -10.42 -0.19 -13.75
C GLN A 1 -8.99 -0.06 -13.20
N ILE A 2 -8.39 -1.09 -12.58
CA ILE A 2 -7.04 -1.04 -11.99
C ILE A 2 -5.96 -0.58 -12.98
N SER A 3 -5.99 -1.03 -14.23
CA SER A 3 -5.03 -0.60 -15.26
C SER A 3 -5.08 0.90 -15.54
N GLN A 4 -6.25 1.51 -15.45
CA GLN A 4 -6.42 2.95 -15.65
C GLN A 4 -5.96 3.75 -14.44
N VAL A 5 -6.19 3.23 -13.22
CA VAL A 5 -5.65 3.82 -11.99
C VAL A 5 -4.12 3.76 -12.01
N THR A 6 -3.55 2.61 -12.36
CA THR A 6 -2.09 2.44 -12.49
C THR A 6 -1.49 3.43 -13.50
N ARG A 7 -2.17 3.66 -14.63
CA ARG A 7 -1.73 4.66 -15.62
C ARG A 7 -1.81 6.09 -15.08
N ALA A 8 -2.89 6.44 -14.38
CA ALA A 8 -3.03 7.77 -13.77
C ALA A 8 -1.91 8.02 -12.71
N LEU A 9 -1.53 6.99 -11.95
CA LEU A 9 -0.39 7.07 -11.04
C LEU A 9 0.93 7.28 -11.80
N GLN A 10 1.19 6.53 -12.86
CA GLN A 10 2.38 6.71 -13.68
C GLN A 10 2.48 8.12 -14.28
N GLU A 11 1.35 8.72 -14.65
CA GLU A 11 1.29 10.11 -15.12
C GLU A 11 1.61 11.10 -13.98
N SER A 12 1.09 10.88 -12.76
CA SER A 12 1.40 11.74 -11.60
C SER A 12 2.87 11.63 -11.18
N TRP A 13 3.49 10.46 -11.27
CA TRP A 13 4.91 10.27 -10.94
C TRP A 13 5.88 11.03 -11.84
N GLN A 14 5.42 11.47 -13.03
CA GLN A 14 6.22 12.29 -13.96
C GLN A 14 6.14 13.79 -13.65
N ALA A 15 5.34 14.20 -12.67
CA ALA A 15 5.16 15.60 -12.34
C ALA A 15 6.46 16.20 -11.78
N ASP A 16 6.77 17.43 -12.19
CA ASP A 16 7.90 18.18 -11.62
C ASP A 16 7.56 18.61 -10.19
N THR A 17 8.42 18.21 -9.26
CA THR A 17 8.27 18.54 -7.83
C THR A 17 9.15 19.74 -7.41
N ASN A 18 9.90 20.34 -8.31
CA ASN A 18 10.80 21.44 -8.01
C ASN A 18 10.04 22.67 -7.49
N GLY A 19 10.51 23.22 -6.36
CA GLY A 19 9.94 24.42 -5.76
C GLY A 19 8.59 24.23 -5.04
N GLN A 20 8.15 23.00 -4.85
CA GLN A 20 6.93 22.69 -4.11
C GLN A 20 7.24 22.22 -2.68
N GLU A 21 6.47 22.69 -1.71
CA GLU A 21 6.51 22.17 -0.34
C GLU A 21 5.71 20.86 -0.28
N LEU A 22 6.39 19.74 -0.51
CA LEU A 22 5.80 18.41 -0.45
C LEU A 22 6.20 17.69 0.83
N VAL A 23 5.34 16.79 1.28
CA VAL A 23 5.62 15.98 2.48
C VAL A 23 6.68 14.94 2.14
N PRO A 24 7.78 14.84 2.92
CA PRO A 24 8.72 13.72 2.74
C PRO A 24 8.02 12.39 3.05
N GLY A 25 8.09 11.43 2.13
CA GLY A 25 7.48 10.11 2.30
C GLY A 25 8.05 9.32 3.49
N GLU A 26 9.26 9.67 3.93
CA GLU A 26 9.86 9.17 5.16
C GLU A 26 8.95 9.38 6.39
N ARG A 27 8.20 10.48 6.44
CA ARG A 27 7.22 10.74 7.52
C ARG A 27 6.10 9.70 7.54
N LYS A 28 5.66 9.25 6.37
CA LYS A 28 4.65 8.18 6.28
C LYS A 28 5.23 6.86 6.80
N ALA A 29 6.46 6.54 6.41
CA ALA A 29 7.14 5.34 6.91
C ALA A 29 7.37 5.41 8.43
N ASP A 30 7.73 6.58 8.98
CA ASP A 30 7.85 6.80 10.42
C ASP A 30 6.52 6.60 11.14
N TRP A 31 5.44 7.13 10.58
CA TRP A 31 4.09 6.96 11.12
C TRP A 31 3.68 5.48 11.13
N LEU A 32 3.85 4.77 10.00
CA LEU A 32 3.55 3.34 9.89
C LEU A 32 4.32 2.52 10.92
N GLU A 33 5.62 2.78 11.05
CA GLU A 33 6.47 2.10 12.02
C GLU A 33 6.00 2.36 13.45
N ASN A 34 5.74 3.62 13.82
CA ASN A 34 5.26 3.99 15.14
C ASN A 34 3.89 3.37 15.44
N HIS A 35 2.97 3.39 14.47
CA HIS A 35 1.65 2.79 14.59
C HIS A 35 1.76 1.28 14.88
N LEU A 36 2.53 0.55 14.06
CA LEU A 36 2.74 -0.89 14.23
C LEU A 36 3.44 -1.26 15.54
N ARG A 37 4.30 -0.40 16.09
CA ARG A 37 4.98 -0.65 17.37
C ARG A 37 4.09 -0.41 18.61
N HIS A 38 3.18 0.58 18.56
CA HIS A 38 2.54 1.08 19.77
C HIS A 38 1.04 0.79 19.84
N THR A 39 0.35 0.60 18.71
CA THR A 39 -1.10 0.37 18.68
C THR A 39 -1.51 -1.08 18.98
N PRO A 40 -0.79 -2.13 18.53
CA PRO A 40 -1.19 -3.52 18.75
C PRO A 40 -1.44 -3.88 20.22
N GLY A 41 -0.65 -3.32 21.14
CA GLY A 41 -0.81 -3.55 22.58
C GLY A 41 -2.06 -2.90 23.20
N LYS A 42 -2.76 -2.05 22.46
CA LYS A 42 -3.94 -1.31 22.94
C LYS A 42 -5.26 -1.90 22.42
N ILE A 43 -5.21 -2.70 21.38
CA ILE A 43 -6.39 -3.31 20.77
C ILE A 43 -6.70 -4.67 21.41
N GLY A 44 -7.98 -4.94 21.65
CA GLY A 44 -8.44 -6.18 22.27
C GLY A 44 -8.49 -7.42 21.36
N MET A 45 -8.01 -7.30 20.10
CA MET A 45 -8.02 -8.40 19.14
C MET A 45 -6.76 -9.27 19.27
N LYS A 46 -6.94 -10.58 19.00
CA LYS A 46 -5.83 -11.54 18.90
C LYS A 46 -5.41 -11.69 17.44
N PHE A 47 -4.12 -11.64 17.18
CA PHE A 47 -3.47 -11.89 15.89
C PHE A 47 -2.04 -12.43 16.13
N ASP A 48 -1.42 -13.01 15.10
CA ASP A 48 -0.04 -13.49 15.22
C ASP A 48 0.94 -12.29 15.24
N PRO A 49 1.68 -12.08 16.34
CA PRO A 49 2.64 -10.99 16.44
C PRO A 49 3.79 -11.07 15.43
N LYS A 50 4.04 -12.25 14.82
CA LYS A 50 5.05 -12.40 13.75
C LYS A 50 4.72 -11.53 12.54
N MET A 51 3.43 -11.30 12.28
CA MET A 51 2.97 -10.41 11.22
C MET A 51 3.48 -8.98 11.43
N ILE A 52 3.41 -8.47 12.66
CA ILE A 52 3.90 -7.13 13.03
C ILE A 52 5.42 -7.06 12.88
N HIS A 53 6.15 -8.05 13.40
CA HIS A 53 7.61 -8.10 13.25
C HIS A 53 8.01 -8.10 11.78
N ARG A 54 7.32 -8.90 10.96
CA ARG A 54 7.58 -8.94 9.52
C ARG A 54 7.33 -7.60 8.84
N ALA A 55 6.27 -6.89 9.19
CA ALA A 55 5.96 -5.56 8.65
C ALA A 55 7.07 -4.54 9.02
N LEU A 56 7.54 -4.57 10.27
CA LEU A 56 8.63 -3.71 10.72
C LEU A 56 9.95 -4.03 10.00
N ASP A 57 10.28 -5.30 9.80
CA ASP A 57 11.46 -5.72 9.02
C ASP A 57 11.38 -5.24 7.57
N LEU A 58 10.19 -5.31 6.96
CA LEU A 58 9.99 -4.83 5.58
C LEU A 58 10.16 -3.31 5.49
N ILE A 59 9.66 -2.52 6.45
CA ILE A 59 9.91 -1.08 6.51
C ILE A 59 11.42 -0.81 6.60
N ALA A 60 12.12 -1.50 7.51
CA ALA A 60 13.57 -1.34 7.67
C ALA A 60 14.34 -1.68 6.38
N ASN A 61 13.97 -2.79 5.72
CA ASN A 61 14.56 -3.21 4.46
C ASN A 61 14.29 -2.19 3.33
N ARG A 62 13.08 -1.62 3.25
CA ARG A 62 12.78 -0.56 2.28
C ARG A 62 13.62 0.67 2.54
N ARG A 63 13.73 1.14 3.80
CA ARG A 63 14.58 2.27 4.16
C ARG A 63 16.04 2.07 3.74
N ALA A 64 16.58 0.88 3.94
CA ALA A 64 17.96 0.53 3.55
C ALA A 64 18.15 0.52 2.02
N ALA A 65 17.09 0.29 1.26
CA ALA A 65 17.13 0.23 -0.20
C ALA A 65 16.76 1.55 -0.90
N TRP A 66 16.44 2.61 -0.16
CA TRP A 66 16.00 3.87 -0.75
C TRP A 66 17.08 4.57 -1.57
N LEU A 67 16.70 4.91 -2.79
CA LEU A 67 17.43 5.80 -3.68
C LEU A 67 16.58 7.07 -3.86
N ARG A 68 16.84 8.10 -3.06
CA ARG A 68 15.99 9.32 -3.00
C ARG A 68 15.85 10.04 -4.33
N GLN A 69 16.82 9.92 -5.23
CA GLN A 69 16.74 10.43 -6.59
C GLN A 69 15.70 9.72 -7.47
N GLU A 70 15.20 8.56 -7.03
CA GLU A 70 14.15 7.78 -7.71
C GLU A 70 12.77 8.01 -7.09
N PHE A 71 12.67 8.88 -6.07
CA PHE A 71 11.39 9.23 -5.47
C PHE A 71 10.56 10.06 -6.44
N VAL A 72 9.26 9.83 -6.42
CA VAL A 72 8.28 10.44 -7.31
C VAL A 72 7.27 11.25 -6.50
N LEU A 73 6.45 12.06 -7.19
CA LEU A 73 5.25 12.61 -6.58
C LEU A 73 4.23 11.48 -6.40
N ALA A 74 4.28 10.83 -5.23
CA ALA A 74 3.35 9.79 -4.87
C ALA A 74 2.01 10.40 -4.45
N HIS A 75 0.92 9.71 -4.80
CA HIS A 75 -0.43 10.07 -4.37
C HIS A 75 -0.59 9.88 -2.85
N GLY A 76 -0.08 8.78 -2.34
CA GLY A 76 -0.08 8.45 -0.91
C GLY A 76 -1.28 7.67 -0.42
N ASP A 77 -2.44 7.77 -1.08
CA ASP A 77 -3.64 6.99 -0.77
C ASP A 77 -4.56 6.76 -1.99
N PRO A 78 -4.09 6.08 -3.06
CA PRO A 78 -4.85 5.88 -4.30
C PRO A 78 -5.89 4.76 -4.21
N HIS A 79 -6.78 4.81 -3.22
CA HIS A 79 -7.87 3.85 -3.08
C HIS A 79 -9.06 4.20 -3.99
N GLU A 80 -10.06 3.30 -4.07
CA GLU A 80 -11.20 3.41 -4.98
C GLU A 80 -12.04 4.68 -4.79
N TYR A 81 -12.15 5.20 -3.56
CA TYR A 81 -12.91 6.44 -3.27
C TYR A 81 -12.14 7.70 -3.69
N ASN A 82 -10.81 7.61 -3.81
CA ASN A 82 -9.97 8.68 -4.33
C ASN A 82 -9.74 8.56 -5.84
N THR A 83 -10.53 7.71 -6.52
CA THR A 83 -10.43 7.46 -7.96
C THR A 83 -11.76 7.74 -8.63
N LEU A 84 -11.90 8.92 -9.24
CA LEU A 84 -13.14 9.36 -9.87
C LEU A 84 -13.16 9.00 -11.37
N ALA A 85 -14.24 8.35 -11.80
CA ALA A 85 -14.50 8.17 -13.22
C ALA A 85 -14.82 9.52 -13.86
N VAL A 86 -14.13 9.82 -14.96
CA VAL A 86 -14.34 11.05 -15.73
C VAL A 86 -14.76 10.64 -17.15
N SER A 87 -15.93 11.12 -17.58
CA SER A 87 -16.33 11.02 -18.97
C SER A 87 -16.52 12.45 -19.50
N ASN A 88 -15.78 12.78 -20.54
CA ASN A 88 -16.06 13.95 -21.36
C ASN A 88 -16.20 13.52 -22.82
N GLU A 89 -16.61 14.43 -23.69
CA GLU A 89 -16.82 14.14 -25.12
C GLU A 89 -15.57 13.61 -25.85
N GLN A 90 -14.39 13.70 -25.27
CA GLN A 90 -13.10 13.38 -25.89
C GLN A 90 -12.41 12.16 -25.27
N ALA A 91 -12.69 11.81 -24.01
CA ALA A 91 -12.10 10.64 -23.35
C ALA A 91 -12.88 10.18 -22.12
N ALA A 92 -13.00 8.87 -21.95
CA ALA A 92 -13.38 8.25 -20.68
C ALA A 92 -12.10 7.82 -19.95
N GLY A 93 -11.99 8.15 -18.68
CA GLY A 93 -10.82 7.81 -17.88
C GLY A 93 -11.08 7.91 -16.39
N TYR A 94 -10.02 7.85 -15.62
CA TYR A 94 -10.05 8.06 -14.17
C TYR A 94 -9.14 9.22 -13.78
N ARG A 95 -9.53 9.94 -12.75
CA ARG A 95 -8.69 10.94 -12.09
C ARG A 95 -8.52 10.59 -10.63
N LEU A 96 -7.32 10.73 -10.16
CA LEU A 96 -7.00 10.66 -8.74
C LEU A 96 -7.33 12.02 -8.10
N VAL A 97 -7.87 11.96 -6.89
CA VAL A 97 -8.23 13.14 -6.07
C VAL A 97 -7.76 12.92 -4.65
N ASP A 98 -7.65 14.00 -3.87
CA ASP A 98 -7.25 13.98 -2.47
C ASP A 98 -5.89 13.32 -2.22
N PRO A 99 -4.82 13.77 -2.90
CA PRO A 99 -3.49 13.22 -2.69
C PRO A 99 -2.90 13.69 -1.35
N ASP A 100 -2.17 12.81 -0.66
CA ASP A 100 -1.32 13.18 0.50
C ASP A 100 -0.19 14.13 0.07
N GLY A 101 0.14 14.19 -1.22
CA GLY A 101 1.13 15.11 -1.78
C GLY A 101 2.54 14.88 -1.25
N MET A 102 3.03 13.66 -1.32
CA MET A 102 4.33 13.29 -0.80
C MET A 102 5.35 12.95 -1.88
N VAL A 103 6.63 13.15 -1.58
CA VAL A 103 7.75 12.66 -2.40
C VAL A 103 8.20 11.33 -1.82
N PHE A 104 7.94 10.23 -2.53
CA PHE A 104 8.20 8.89 -2.02
C PHE A 104 8.43 7.86 -3.13
N GLU A 105 8.64 6.60 -2.74
CA GLU A 105 8.77 5.49 -3.69
C GLU A 105 7.46 5.25 -4.45
N ALA A 106 7.50 5.12 -5.76
CA ALA A 106 6.36 4.69 -6.57
C ALA A 106 5.75 3.35 -6.10
N ALA A 107 6.58 2.48 -5.53
CA ALA A 107 6.16 1.22 -4.93
C ALA A 107 5.16 1.38 -3.78
N TYR A 108 5.16 2.52 -3.09
CA TYR A 108 4.21 2.79 -2.01
C TYR A 108 2.78 2.91 -2.54
N ASP A 109 2.54 3.73 -3.58
CA ASP A 109 1.23 3.83 -4.22
C ASP A 109 0.71 2.47 -4.72
N LEU A 110 1.59 1.66 -5.31
CA LEU A 110 1.24 0.32 -5.78
C LEU A 110 0.97 -0.65 -4.62
N GLY A 111 1.62 -0.47 -3.49
CA GLY A 111 1.34 -1.20 -2.26
C GLY A 111 -0.09 -0.95 -1.75
N ILE A 112 -0.55 0.31 -1.83
CA ILE A 112 -1.94 0.66 -1.50
C ILE A 112 -2.92 -0.01 -2.46
N LEU A 113 -2.60 -0.12 -3.75
CA LEU A 113 -3.43 -0.88 -4.69
C LEU A 113 -3.51 -2.38 -4.34
N LEU A 114 -2.49 -2.97 -3.69
CA LEU A 114 -2.59 -4.34 -3.16
C LEU A 114 -3.48 -4.44 -1.94
N ARG A 115 -3.52 -3.42 -1.07
CA ARG A 115 -4.40 -3.36 0.10
C ARG A 115 -5.87 -3.28 -0.31
N ASN A 116 -6.18 -2.64 -1.41
CA ASN A 116 -7.54 -2.44 -1.89
C ASN A 116 -8.17 -3.75 -2.39
N TRP A 117 -9.49 -3.76 -2.54
CA TRP A 117 -10.29 -4.93 -2.97
C TRP A 117 -10.13 -6.14 -2.06
N ILE A 118 -10.15 -5.91 -0.74
CA ILE A 118 -10.00 -6.95 0.29
C ILE A 118 -10.95 -8.14 0.07
N ASP A 119 -12.18 -7.89 -0.37
CA ASP A 119 -13.19 -8.92 -0.63
C ASP A 119 -12.76 -9.95 -1.68
N THR A 120 -11.92 -9.56 -2.62
CA THR A 120 -11.46 -10.46 -3.68
C THR A 120 -10.44 -11.49 -3.18
N TYR A 121 -9.77 -11.22 -2.05
CA TYR A 121 -8.86 -12.15 -1.40
C TYR A 121 -9.59 -13.27 -0.66
N ARG A 122 -10.88 -13.10 -0.35
CA ARG A 122 -11.69 -14.13 0.30
C ARG A 122 -12.03 -15.33 -0.59
N GLN A 123 -11.86 -15.20 -1.92
CA GLN A 123 -12.29 -16.19 -2.92
C GLN A 123 -11.17 -17.09 -3.43
N ALA A 124 -9.92 -16.87 -3.03
CA ALA A 124 -8.73 -17.55 -3.51
C ALA A 124 -7.76 -17.87 -2.37
N ASP A 125 -6.58 -18.45 -2.69
CA ASP A 125 -5.43 -18.39 -1.77
C ASP A 125 -5.01 -16.92 -1.66
N PRO A 126 -5.20 -16.26 -0.50
CA PRO A 126 -4.98 -14.83 -0.37
C PRO A 126 -3.54 -14.42 -0.69
N ALA A 127 -2.57 -15.24 -0.28
CA ALA A 127 -1.16 -14.94 -0.49
C ALA A 127 -0.77 -15.11 -1.96
N GLU A 128 -1.28 -16.13 -2.63
CA GLU A 128 -1.04 -16.35 -4.06
C GLU A 128 -1.66 -15.22 -4.90
N GLU A 129 -2.88 -14.81 -4.57
CA GLU A 129 -3.55 -13.70 -5.26
C GLU A 129 -2.80 -12.38 -5.08
N LEU A 130 -2.30 -12.07 -3.88
CA LEU A 130 -1.48 -10.88 -3.63
C LEU A 130 -0.20 -10.92 -4.48
N LEU A 131 0.50 -12.05 -4.52
CA LEU A 131 1.70 -12.21 -5.34
C LEU A 131 1.41 -12.04 -6.82
N ARG A 132 0.32 -12.61 -7.31
CA ARG A 132 -0.12 -12.48 -8.71
C ARG A 132 -0.37 -11.02 -9.08
N ARG A 133 -1.06 -10.27 -8.22
CA ARG A 133 -1.31 -8.83 -8.42
C ARG A 133 -0.02 -8.02 -8.38
N ALA A 134 0.88 -8.31 -7.46
CA ALA A 134 2.15 -7.61 -7.38
C ALA A 134 3.02 -7.85 -8.62
N ILE A 135 3.02 -9.06 -9.17
CA ILE A 135 3.70 -9.38 -10.43
C ILE A 135 3.09 -8.55 -11.55
N TRP A 136 1.77 -8.56 -11.69
CA TRP A 136 1.07 -7.79 -12.72
C TRP A 136 1.38 -6.29 -12.61
N LEU A 137 1.30 -5.69 -11.41
CA LEU A 137 1.64 -4.27 -11.19
C LEU A 137 3.09 -3.98 -11.56
N SER A 138 4.02 -4.87 -11.21
CA SER A 138 5.43 -4.75 -11.58
C SER A 138 5.65 -4.75 -13.10
N GLU A 139 4.96 -5.64 -13.83
CA GLU A 139 5.01 -5.70 -15.29
C GLU A 139 4.44 -4.45 -15.96
N GLN A 140 3.38 -3.86 -15.39
CA GLN A 140 2.75 -2.64 -15.94
C GLN A 140 3.59 -1.37 -15.69
N THR A 141 4.38 -1.33 -14.62
CA THR A 141 5.01 -0.08 -14.14
C THR A 141 6.53 -0.12 -14.14
N ALA A 142 7.13 -1.28 -14.36
CA ALA A 142 8.57 -1.54 -14.16
C ALA A 142 9.07 -1.32 -12.71
N VAL A 143 8.18 -1.07 -11.75
CA VAL A 143 8.54 -0.98 -10.34
C VAL A 143 8.84 -2.36 -9.77
N ALA A 144 9.88 -2.47 -8.95
CA ALA A 144 10.36 -3.73 -8.41
C ALA A 144 9.25 -4.46 -7.59
N LYS A 145 8.89 -5.67 -8.01
CA LYS A 145 7.86 -6.51 -7.37
C LYS A 145 8.01 -6.61 -5.85
N ASN A 146 9.23 -6.82 -5.37
CA ASN A 146 9.48 -6.98 -3.94
C ASN A 146 9.23 -5.69 -3.15
N ALA A 147 9.43 -4.51 -3.76
CA ALA A 147 9.09 -3.25 -3.15
C ALA A 147 7.57 -3.06 -3.03
N ILE A 148 6.83 -3.42 -4.09
CA ILE A 148 5.36 -3.39 -4.10
C ILE A 148 4.79 -4.32 -3.02
N ILE A 149 5.29 -5.57 -2.95
CA ILE A 149 4.86 -6.55 -1.93
C ILE A 149 5.16 -6.03 -0.52
N SER A 150 6.34 -5.44 -0.31
CA SER A 150 6.73 -4.93 1.00
C SER A 150 5.76 -3.86 1.50
N TRP A 151 5.49 -2.85 0.68
CA TRP A 151 4.55 -1.79 1.05
C TRP A 151 3.11 -2.29 1.13
N GLY A 152 2.67 -3.16 0.21
CA GLY A 152 1.34 -3.75 0.26
C GLY A 152 1.09 -4.54 1.54
N PHE A 153 2.06 -5.35 1.97
CA PHE A 153 1.97 -6.07 3.23
C PHE A 153 1.93 -5.13 4.44
N VAL A 154 2.80 -4.12 4.47
CA VAL A 154 2.82 -3.12 5.55
C VAL A 154 1.47 -2.39 5.65
N GLU A 155 0.91 -1.98 4.52
CA GLU A 155 -0.39 -1.29 4.46
C GLU A 155 -1.55 -2.19 4.88
N ILE A 156 -1.57 -3.47 4.47
CA ILE A 156 -2.59 -4.44 4.89
C ILE A 156 -2.57 -4.59 6.41
N VAL A 157 -1.41 -4.82 7.00
CA VAL A 157 -1.26 -5.01 8.44
C VAL A 157 -1.61 -3.73 9.21
N SER A 158 -1.11 -2.59 8.77
CA SER A 158 -1.38 -1.29 9.39
C SER A 158 -2.87 -0.94 9.34
N THR A 159 -3.54 -1.17 8.21
CA THR A 159 -4.97 -0.94 8.05
C THR A 159 -5.80 -1.84 8.99
N GLY A 160 -5.46 -3.12 9.09
CA GLY A 160 -6.13 -4.03 10.02
C GLY A 160 -6.01 -3.58 11.48
N ILE A 161 -4.82 -3.15 11.89
CA ILE A 161 -4.57 -2.60 13.24
C ILE A 161 -5.35 -1.31 13.46
N HIS A 162 -5.37 -0.41 12.47
CA HIS A 162 -6.09 0.86 12.57
C HIS A 162 -7.61 0.68 12.67
N LEU A 163 -8.18 -0.19 11.85
CA LEU A 163 -9.61 -0.53 11.91
C LEU A 163 -9.99 -1.14 13.28
N ALA A 164 -9.13 -2.00 13.83
CA ALA A 164 -9.33 -2.57 15.15
C ALA A 164 -9.29 -1.49 16.26
N GLU A 165 -8.38 -0.50 16.15
CA GLU A 165 -8.30 0.63 17.07
C GLU A 165 -9.57 1.49 17.03
N LEU A 166 -10.13 1.69 15.83
CA LEU A 166 -11.38 2.42 15.63
C LEU A 166 -12.65 1.62 16.02
N GLY A 167 -12.52 0.34 16.34
CA GLY A 167 -13.63 -0.54 16.71
C GLY A 167 -14.34 -1.22 15.53
N TYR A 168 -13.85 -1.11 14.32
CA TYR A 168 -14.33 -1.83 13.12
C TYR A 168 -13.78 -3.26 13.10
N VAL A 169 -14.27 -4.10 14.03
CA VAL A 169 -13.69 -5.42 14.35
C VAL A 169 -13.81 -6.40 13.20
N GLU A 170 -14.94 -6.41 12.49
CA GLU A 170 -15.16 -7.38 11.40
C GLU A 170 -14.29 -7.05 10.19
N GLU A 171 -14.22 -5.78 9.82
CA GLU A 171 -13.34 -5.30 8.75
C GLU A 171 -11.86 -5.52 9.10
N ALA A 172 -11.50 -5.25 10.33
CA ALA A 172 -10.14 -5.49 10.83
C ALA A 172 -9.71 -6.96 10.70
N LYS A 173 -10.62 -7.92 10.98
CA LYS A 173 -10.35 -9.35 10.84
C LYS A 173 -9.91 -9.74 9.43
N ASP A 174 -10.55 -9.20 8.41
CA ASP A 174 -10.24 -9.52 7.02
C ASP A 174 -8.80 -9.13 6.68
N TYR A 175 -8.39 -7.91 7.06
CA TYR A 175 -7.02 -7.43 6.84
C TYR A 175 -6.00 -8.23 7.66
N LEU A 176 -6.29 -8.53 8.93
CA LEU A 176 -5.37 -9.26 9.78
C LEU A 176 -5.20 -10.71 9.33
N GLN A 177 -6.28 -11.39 8.93
CA GLN A 177 -6.21 -12.74 8.35
C GLN A 177 -5.44 -12.78 7.04
N LEU A 178 -5.65 -11.79 6.16
CA LEU A 178 -4.84 -11.64 4.95
C LEU A 178 -3.36 -11.43 5.30
N GLY A 179 -3.08 -10.56 6.26
CA GLY A 179 -1.71 -10.32 6.76
C GLY A 179 -1.04 -11.58 7.28
N GLU A 180 -1.74 -12.41 8.07
CA GLU A 180 -1.22 -13.69 8.59
C GLU A 180 -0.91 -14.69 7.47
N ALA A 181 -1.82 -14.83 6.50
CA ALA A 181 -1.64 -15.71 5.34
C ALA A 181 -0.42 -15.30 4.50
N VAL A 182 -0.30 -13.99 4.21
CA VAL A 182 0.82 -13.45 3.44
C VAL A 182 2.15 -13.54 4.21
N ALA A 183 2.16 -13.26 5.53
CA ALA A 183 3.36 -13.37 6.35
C ALA A 183 3.93 -14.80 6.32
N THR A 184 3.07 -15.80 6.40
CA THR A 184 3.45 -17.21 6.32
C THR A 184 4.10 -17.53 4.98
N ARG A 185 3.54 -17.05 3.89
CA ARG A 185 4.08 -17.27 2.54
C ARG A 185 5.41 -16.57 2.31
N LEU A 186 5.54 -15.32 2.76
CA LEU A 186 6.78 -14.55 2.62
C LEU A 186 7.96 -15.13 3.43
N THR A 187 7.69 -15.95 4.45
CA THR A 187 8.74 -16.63 5.22
C THR A 187 9.27 -17.87 4.48
N GLN A 188 8.52 -18.41 3.52
CA GLN A 188 8.88 -19.58 2.72
C GLN A 188 9.62 -19.25 1.41
N MET A 189 9.71 -17.98 1.06
CA MET A 189 10.38 -17.46 -0.15
C MET A 189 11.79 -16.97 0.17
#